data_158da97d8fa8ac6553eeff12add01eca
#
_entry.id   158da97d8fa8ac6553eeff12add01eca
#
_cell.length_a   1.000
_cell.length_b   1.000
_cell.length_c   1.000
_cell.angle_alpha   90.00
_cell.angle_beta   90.00
_cell.angle_gamma   90.00
#
_symmetry.space_group_name_H-M   'P 1'
#
loop_
_entity.id
_entity.type
_entity.pdbx_description
1 polymer ?
#
loop_
_entity_poly.entity_id
_entity_poly.type
_entity_poly.pdbx_seq_one_letter_code
_entity_poly.pdbx_strand_id
1 'polypeptide(L)'
;MPLRSLLLAALIVAAATAAIAEEKPVVLKNAPGHDVVESNCGSCHSLDYIRMNAPFMTSKVWEAEVSKMINAFGAPIEPADAKTIIDYLARNYGSPG
;
A
#
# COMPACT_ATOMS: atom_id res chain seq x y z
N MET A 1 27.89 -38.11 -2.73
CA MET A 1 26.69 -37.62 -3.42
C MET A 1 26.92 -37.64 -4.91
N PRO A 2 26.00 -38.14 -5.70
CA PRO A 2 26.17 -38.11 -7.16
C PRO A 2 26.06 -36.66 -7.67
N LEU A 3 26.93 -36.30 -8.60
CA LEU A 3 27.02 -34.96 -9.19
C LEU A 3 25.65 -34.44 -9.73
N ARG A 4 24.81 -35.35 -10.20
CA ARG A 4 23.44 -35.05 -10.69
C ARG A 4 22.52 -34.47 -9.62
N SER A 5 22.66 -34.94 -8.37
CA SER A 5 21.84 -34.43 -7.23
C SER A 5 22.29 -33.03 -6.79
N LEU A 6 23.57 -32.71 -6.89
CA LEU A 6 24.10 -31.37 -6.61
C LEU A 6 23.67 -30.34 -7.65
N LEU A 7 23.62 -30.74 -8.92
CA LEU A 7 23.16 -29.88 -10.03
C LEU A 7 21.67 -29.56 -9.92
N LEU A 8 20.84 -30.54 -9.54
CA LEU A 8 19.40 -30.34 -9.31
C LEU A 8 19.13 -29.39 -8.13
N ALA A 9 19.88 -29.55 -7.02
CA ALA A 9 19.76 -28.68 -5.85
C ALA A 9 20.13 -27.22 -6.19
N ALA A 10 21.19 -27.00 -6.97
CA ALA A 10 21.63 -25.67 -7.41
C ALA A 10 20.59 -24.99 -8.30
N LEU A 11 19.91 -25.74 -9.18
CA LEU A 11 18.84 -25.23 -10.04
C LEU A 11 17.61 -24.79 -9.26
N ILE A 12 17.23 -25.54 -8.22
CA ILE A 12 16.07 -25.20 -7.36
C ILE A 12 16.35 -23.93 -6.56
N VAL A 13 17.54 -23.75 -6.02
CA VAL A 13 17.92 -22.55 -5.27
C VAL A 13 17.96 -21.32 -6.19
N ALA A 14 18.46 -21.42 -7.41
CA ALA A 14 18.48 -20.33 -8.38
C ALA A 14 17.06 -19.89 -8.79
N ALA A 15 16.12 -20.82 -8.98
CA ALA A 15 14.72 -20.52 -9.30
C ALA A 15 14.00 -19.82 -8.12
N ALA A 16 14.28 -20.21 -6.87
CA ALA A 16 13.70 -19.59 -5.67
C ALA A 16 14.16 -18.14 -5.48
N THR A 17 15.43 -17.83 -5.75
CA THR A 17 15.97 -16.46 -5.64
C THR A 17 15.43 -15.53 -6.75
N ALA A 18 15.16 -16.03 -7.94
CA ALA A 18 14.55 -15.24 -9.03
C ALA A 18 13.09 -14.85 -8.73
N ALA A 19 12.33 -15.65 -7.99
CA ALA A 19 10.93 -15.39 -7.64
C ALA A 19 10.74 -14.25 -6.62
N ILE A 20 11.77 -13.86 -5.85
CA ILE A 20 11.70 -12.83 -4.81
C ILE A 20 11.97 -11.43 -5.37
N ALA A 21 12.50 -11.29 -6.58
CA ALA A 21 13.09 -10.06 -7.11
C ALA A 21 12.11 -9.11 -7.85
N GLU A 22 10.79 -9.38 -7.93
CA GLU A 22 9.91 -8.72 -8.89
C GLU A 22 8.75 -7.88 -8.30
N GLU A 23 8.78 -7.52 -7.01
CA GLU A 23 7.79 -6.60 -6.47
C GLU A 23 8.06 -5.17 -6.95
N LYS A 24 7.15 -4.65 -7.77
CA LYS A 24 7.19 -3.24 -8.20
C LYS A 24 6.60 -2.34 -7.12
N PRO A 25 7.23 -1.19 -6.80
CA PRO A 25 6.67 -0.22 -5.89
C PRO A 25 5.29 0.26 -6.37
N VAL A 26 4.35 0.42 -5.45
CA VAL A 26 3.06 1.02 -5.74
C VAL A 26 3.24 2.52 -5.91
N VAL A 27 2.79 3.05 -7.05
CA VAL A 27 2.80 4.48 -7.35
C VAL A 27 1.36 4.99 -7.30
N LEU A 28 1.10 5.92 -6.37
CA LEU A 28 -0.19 6.59 -6.26
C LEU A 28 -0.27 7.77 -7.24
N LYS A 29 -1.51 8.21 -7.52
CA LYS A 29 -1.74 9.35 -8.42
C LYS A 29 -1.03 10.60 -7.92
N ASN A 30 -0.28 11.25 -8.81
CA ASN A 30 0.38 12.52 -8.51
C ASN A 30 -0.64 13.66 -8.52
N ALA A 31 -1.06 14.06 -7.33
CA ALA A 31 -2.07 15.08 -7.10
C ALA A 31 -1.82 15.76 -5.74
N PRO A 32 -2.47 16.89 -5.43
CA PRO A 32 -2.30 17.55 -4.12
C PRO A 32 -2.57 16.59 -2.95
N GLY A 33 -1.64 16.54 -2.01
CA GLY A 33 -1.68 15.64 -0.86
C GLY A 33 -0.95 14.31 -1.03
N HIS A 34 -0.44 14.00 -2.22
CA HIS A 34 0.27 12.76 -2.54
C HIS A 34 1.38 12.43 -1.52
N ASP A 35 2.26 13.38 -1.24
CA ASP A 35 3.42 13.14 -0.36
C ASP A 35 3.00 12.92 1.09
N VAL A 36 1.94 13.58 1.53
CA VAL A 36 1.37 13.40 2.87
C VAL A 36 0.78 11.99 3.02
N VAL A 37 0.09 11.51 1.99
CA VAL A 37 -0.45 10.14 1.96
C VAL A 37 0.67 9.11 1.95
N GLU A 38 1.66 9.25 1.10
CA GLU A 38 2.77 8.31 1.03
C GLU A 38 3.53 8.21 2.35
N SER A 39 3.90 9.33 2.94
CA SER A 39 4.68 9.35 4.17
C SER A 39 3.92 8.79 5.38
N ASN A 40 2.62 9.03 5.48
CA ASN A 40 1.82 8.54 6.61
C ASN A 40 1.32 7.11 6.42
N CYS A 41 0.80 6.77 5.24
CA CYS A 41 0.15 5.48 5.01
C CYS A 41 1.15 4.36 4.74
N GLY A 42 2.28 4.65 4.11
CA GLY A 42 3.33 3.69 3.78
C GLY A 42 4.13 3.17 4.97
N SER A 43 3.98 3.78 6.16
CA SER A 43 4.75 3.41 7.35
C SER A 43 4.34 2.07 7.96
N CYS A 44 3.09 1.65 7.80
CA CYS A 44 2.53 0.49 8.49
C CYS A 44 2.20 -0.67 7.56
N HIS A 45 1.79 -0.40 6.32
CA HIS A 45 1.44 -1.41 5.34
C HIS A 45 1.59 -0.88 3.91
N SER A 46 1.42 -1.76 2.94
CA SER A 46 1.56 -1.40 1.53
C SER A 46 0.51 -0.39 1.06
N LEU A 47 0.93 0.58 0.25
CA LEU A 47 0.04 1.54 -0.41
C LEU A 47 -0.89 0.88 -1.43
N ASP A 48 -0.66 -0.36 -1.81
CA ASP A 48 -1.53 -1.13 -2.70
C ASP A 48 -2.93 -1.31 -2.13
N TYR A 49 -3.07 -1.29 -0.82
CA TYR A 49 -4.35 -1.28 -0.13
C TYR A 49 -5.29 -0.19 -0.67
N ILE A 50 -4.77 1.01 -0.93
CA ILE A 50 -5.54 2.14 -1.46
C ILE A 50 -6.10 1.82 -2.85
N ARG A 51 -5.26 1.30 -3.73
CA ARG A 51 -5.65 0.96 -5.10
C ARG A 51 -6.64 -0.19 -5.16
N MET A 52 -6.40 -1.22 -4.35
CA MET A 52 -7.24 -2.42 -4.33
C MET A 52 -8.64 -2.14 -3.77
N ASN A 53 -8.75 -1.24 -2.81
CA ASN A 53 -10.03 -0.94 -2.17
C ASN A 53 -10.80 0.23 -2.81
N ALA A 54 -10.15 1.04 -3.64
CA ALA A 54 -10.75 2.20 -4.28
C ALA A 54 -12.12 1.95 -4.95
N PRO A 55 -12.36 0.84 -5.65
CA PRO A 55 -13.67 0.55 -6.25
C PRO A 55 -14.81 0.41 -5.23
N PHE A 56 -14.50 0.16 -3.99
CA PHE A 56 -15.48 -0.10 -2.92
C PHE A 56 -15.58 1.02 -1.89
N MET A 57 -14.79 2.09 -2.04
CA MET A 57 -14.60 3.13 -1.03
C MET A 57 -15.15 4.46 -1.51
N THR A 58 -16.33 4.84 -1.02
CA THR A 58 -16.85 6.19 -1.22
C THR A 58 -16.04 7.21 -0.42
N SER A 59 -16.23 8.50 -0.67
CA SER A 59 -15.59 9.57 0.12
C SER A 59 -15.85 9.44 1.62
N LYS A 60 -17.08 9.10 1.99
CA LYS A 60 -17.46 8.86 3.40
C LYS A 60 -16.75 7.65 4.01
N VAL A 61 -16.58 6.61 3.24
CA VAL A 61 -15.89 5.39 3.69
C VAL A 61 -14.41 5.65 3.85
N TRP A 62 -13.79 6.43 2.97
CA TRP A 62 -12.39 6.85 3.16
C TRP A 62 -12.20 7.69 4.42
N GLU A 63 -13.10 8.64 4.69
CA GLU A 63 -13.08 9.41 5.93
C GLU A 63 -13.15 8.52 7.18
N ALA A 64 -14.07 7.57 7.19
CA ALA A 64 -14.21 6.61 8.27
C ALA A 64 -12.96 5.72 8.43
N GLU A 65 -12.34 5.30 7.33
CA GLU A 65 -11.14 4.48 7.33
C GLU A 65 -9.93 5.23 7.91
N VAL A 66 -9.70 6.47 7.51
CA VAL A 66 -8.65 7.32 8.08
C VAL A 66 -8.88 7.55 9.56
N SER A 67 -10.10 7.85 9.96
CA SER A 67 -10.47 8.01 11.38
C SER A 67 -10.22 6.74 12.20
N LYS A 68 -10.48 5.57 11.61
CA LYS A 68 -10.21 4.28 12.25
C LYS A 68 -8.70 4.05 12.44
N MET A 69 -7.88 4.39 11.44
CA MET A 69 -6.42 4.27 11.57
C MET A 69 -5.90 5.12 12.73
N ILE A 70 -6.41 6.31 12.90
CA ILE A 70 -6.01 7.23 14.00
C ILE A 70 -6.55 6.76 15.34
N ASN A 71 -7.85 6.52 15.43
CA ASN A 71 -8.54 6.33 16.72
C ASN A 71 -8.46 4.89 17.23
N ALA A 72 -8.51 3.89 16.34
CA ALA A 72 -8.48 2.49 16.75
C ALA A 72 -7.06 1.89 16.71
N PHE A 73 -6.24 2.29 15.76
CA PHE A 73 -4.90 1.73 15.58
C PHE A 73 -3.77 2.68 15.99
N GLY A 74 -4.09 3.88 16.44
CA GLY A 74 -3.12 4.82 16.99
C GLY A 74 -2.14 5.43 15.98
N ALA A 75 -2.53 5.54 14.69
CA ALA A 75 -1.68 6.16 13.69
C ALA A 75 -1.34 7.61 14.10
N PRO A 76 -0.06 8.00 14.15
CA PRO A 76 0.36 9.32 14.63
C PRO A 76 0.23 10.37 13.52
N ILE A 77 -1.01 10.67 13.12
CA ILE A 77 -1.33 11.61 12.04
C ILE A 77 -1.88 12.90 12.66
N GLU A 78 -1.24 14.02 12.34
CA GLU A 78 -1.69 15.34 12.77
C GLU A 78 -3.06 15.69 12.12
N PRO A 79 -3.94 16.45 12.80
CA PRO A 79 -5.27 16.78 12.27
C PRO A 79 -5.26 17.44 10.88
N ALA A 80 -4.31 18.33 10.61
CA ALA A 80 -4.16 18.94 9.29
C ALA A 80 -3.79 17.93 8.20
N ASP A 81 -2.92 16.99 8.52
CA ASP A 81 -2.52 15.90 7.62
C ASP A 81 -3.66 14.92 7.40
N ALA A 82 -4.43 14.62 8.44
CA ALA A 82 -5.62 13.76 8.32
C ALA A 82 -6.62 14.33 7.32
N LYS A 83 -6.88 15.64 7.38
CA LYS A 83 -7.74 16.31 6.40
C LYS A 83 -7.19 16.22 4.98
N THR A 84 -5.91 16.47 4.80
CA THR A 84 -5.23 16.37 3.50
C THR A 84 -5.32 14.96 2.92
N ILE A 85 -5.11 13.95 3.75
CA ILE A 85 -5.21 12.53 3.37
C ILE A 85 -6.63 12.18 2.94
N ILE A 86 -7.63 12.57 3.72
CA ILE A 86 -9.04 12.32 3.40
C ILE A 86 -9.41 12.99 2.07
N ASP A 87 -9.06 14.24 1.87
CA ASP A 87 -9.33 14.98 0.65
C ASP A 87 -8.65 14.32 -0.57
N TYR A 88 -7.40 13.90 -0.43
CA TYR A 88 -6.67 13.21 -1.50
C TYR A 88 -7.33 11.88 -1.87
N LEU A 89 -7.65 11.05 -0.89
CA LEU A 89 -8.28 9.74 -1.12
C LEU A 89 -9.67 9.89 -1.72
N ALA A 90 -10.48 10.81 -1.24
CA ALA A 90 -11.81 11.08 -1.76
C ALA A 90 -11.78 11.50 -3.23
N ARG A 91 -10.86 12.40 -3.59
CA ARG A 91 -10.77 12.94 -4.96
C ARG A 91 -10.16 11.99 -5.97
N ASN A 92 -9.18 11.19 -5.56
CA ASN A 92 -8.39 10.38 -6.48
C ASN A 92 -8.76 8.89 -6.45
N TYR A 93 -9.34 8.42 -5.36
CA TYR A 93 -9.65 7.01 -5.11
C TYR A 93 -11.06 6.79 -4.55
N GLY A 94 -11.90 7.81 -4.53
CA GLY A 94 -13.29 7.69 -4.12
C GLY A 94 -14.17 7.09 -5.22
N SER A 95 -14.95 6.06 -4.89
CA SER A 95 -15.97 5.54 -5.79
C SER A 95 -17.23 6.40 -5.73
N PRO A 96 -18.06 6.42 -6.81
CA PRO A 96 -19.37 7.05 -6.76
C PRO A 96 -20.25 6.40 -5.70
N GLY A 97 -20.92 7.20 -4.91
CA GLY A 97 -21.77 6.69 -3.82
C GLY A 97 -23.01 7.51 -3.61
#